data_9203893166cde10b6622f946bbe13076
#
_entry.id   9203893166cde10b6622f946bbe13076
#
_cell.length_a   1.000
_cell.length_b   1.000
_cell.length_c   1.000
_cell.angle_alpha   90.00
_cell.angle_beta   90.00
_cell.angle_gamma   90.00
#
_symmetry.space_group_name_H-M   'P 1'
#
loop_
_entity.id
_entity.type
_entity.pdbx_description
1 polymer ?
#
loop_
_entity_poly.entity_id
_entity_poly.type
_entity_poly.pdbx_seq_one_letter_code
_entity_poly.pdbx_strand_id
1 'polypeptide(L)'
;MIVYPSTPNPQYPFEIISEYKTLISTFESGMELAHQQWRFPKRSVNLKYDVLTASEIQTLWNFYIARRGALLPFWFFDEYTKDGSGNPIAHTDEFVGRGDGSTTVFDLPGKTTSARTMYLDGTSEAGVTYQSGTGDGGADQVTFNSAPADGKLITVDFTGYLRLKMRFAEDKLSKENFSVRLYKTGVSLIERKQA
;
A
#
# COMPACT_ATOMS: atom_id res chain seq x y z
N MET A 1 2.44 13.60 -0.95
CA MET A 1 2.17 12.91 -2.26
C MET A 1 0.66 12.88 -2.51
N ILE A 2 0.18 12.74 -3.77
CA ILE A 2 -1.26 12.70 -4.07
C ILE A 2 -1.82 11.33 -3.71
N VAL A 3 -3.08 11.28 -3.28
CA VAL A 3 -3.81 10.06 -2.94
C VAL A 3 -4.70 9.64 -4.11
N TYR A 4 -4.86 8.34 -4.33
CA TYR A 4 -5.81 7.79 -5.29
C TYR A 4 -7.25 8.23 -4.94
N PRO A 5 -8.09 8.58 -5.91
CA PRO A 5 -9.46 9.01 -5.64
C PRO A 5 -10.25 7.95 -4.85
N SER A 6 -10.89 8.36 -3.78
CA SER A 6 -11.81 7.50 -3.00
C SER A 6 -13.17 7.32 -3.68
N THR A 7 -13.49 8.19 -4.63
CA THR A 7 -14.71 8.12 -5.46
C THR A 7 -14.33 8.19 -6.94
N PRO A 8 -14.93 7.33 -7.79
CA PRO A 8 -15.93 6.30 -7.49
C PRO A 8 -15.35 5.10 -6.73
N ASN A 9 -16.18 4.42 -5.95
CA ASN A 9 -15.79 3.17 -5.30
C ASN A 9 -15.69 2.04 -6.34
N PRO A 10 -14.65 1.21 -6.29
CA PRO A 10 -14.57 0.00 -7.10
C PRO A 10 -15.67 -0.98 -6.70
N GLN A 11 -16.07 -1.79 -7.66
CA GLN A 11 -17.05 -2.86 -7.44
C GLN A 11 -16.36 -4.17 -7.08
N TYR A 12 -17.06 -5.02 -6.35
CA TYR A 12 -16.61 -6.39 -6.07
C TYR A 12 -16.83 -7.33 -7.27
N PRO A 13 -15.97 -8.34 -7.47
CA PRO A 13 -14.75 -8.59 -6.71
C PRO A 13 -13.63 -7.62 -7.10
N PHE A 14 -12.87 -7.15 -6.12
CA PHE A 14 -11.56 -6.57 -6.37
C PHE A 14 -10.49 -7.50 -5.79
N GLU A 15 -9.27 -7.40 -6.30
CA GLU A 15 -8.21 -8.34 -5.99
C GLU A 15 -6.96 -7.61 -5.51
N ILE A 16 -6.41 -8.07 -4.39
CA ILE A 16 -5.08 -7.68 -3.93
C ILE A 16 -4.18 -8.91 -3.96
N ILE A 17 -3.10 -8.82 -4.71
CA ILE A 17 -2.11 -9.88 -4.86
C ILE A 17 -0.85 -9.47 -4.13
N SER A 18 -0.31 -10.34 -3.27
CA SER A 18 0.97 -10.16 -2.60
C SER A 18 1.98 -11.16 -3.18
N GLU A 19 3.11 -10.65 -3.69
CA GLU A 19 4.14 -11.44 -4.34
C GLU A 19 5.46 -11.33 -3.59
N TYR A 20 6.07 -12.47 -3.26
CA TYR A 20 7.46 -12.56 -2.80
C TYR A 20 8.36 -13.06 -3.94
N LYS A 21 9.63 -12.72 -3.90
CA LYS A 21 10.62 -13.29 -4.81
C LYS A 21 11.62 -14.12 -4.02
N THR A 22 11.59 -15.43 -4.25
CA THR A 22 12.50 -16.41 -3.65
C THR A 22 13.25 -17.15 -4.75
N LEU A 23 14.56 -17.23 -4.63
CA LEU A 23 15.39 -18.09 -5.47
C LEU A 23 15.50 -19.44 -4.80
N ILE A 24 15.11 -20.51 -5.50
CA ILE A 24 15.23 -21.89 -5.05
C ILE A 24 16.26 -22.58 -5.94
N SER A 25 17.29 -23.18 -5.33
CA SER A 25 18.31 -23.98 -5.98
C SER A 25 18.17 -25.42 -5.49
N THR A 26 17.94 -26.36 -6.40
CA THR A 26 17.89 -27.80 -6.13
C THR A 26 19.21 -28.45 -6.50
N PHE A 27 19.73 -29.31 -5.62
CA PHE A 27 20.94 -30.09 -5.83
C PHE A 27 20.56 -31.50 -6.27
N GLU A 28 21.50 -32.23 -6.94
CA GLU A 28 21.31 -33.63 -7.34
C GLU A 28 21.02 -34.59 -6.17
N SER A 29 21.44 -34.20 -4.97
CA SER A 29 21.14 -34.93 -3.72
C SER A 29 19.69 -34.80 -3.26
N GLY A 30 18.85 -33.99 -3.95
CA GLY A 30 17.48 -33.70 -3.53
C GLY A 30 17.37 -32.62 -2.45
N MET A 31 18.50 -32.04 -2.02
CA MET A 31 18.48 -30.89 -1.10
C MET A 31 18.08 -29.59 -1.85
N GLU A 32 17.32 -28.76 -1.17
CA GLU A 32 16.93 -27.43 -1.67
C GLU A 32 17.54 -26.33 -0.81
N LEU A 33 18.06 -25.29 -1.47
CA LEU A 33 18.46 -24.04 -0.84
C LEU A 33 17.52 -22.93 -1.32
N ALA A 34 16.78 -22.34 -0.38
CA ALA A 34 15.89 -21.20 -0.67
C ALA A 34 16.53 -19.90 -0.18
N HIS A 35 16.59 -18.89 -1.07
CA HIS A 35 17.09 -17.57 -0.76
C HIS A 35 16.01 -16.51 -1.08
N GLN A 36 15.52 -15.83 -0.04
CA GLN A 36 14.53 -14.77 -0.20
C GLN A 36 15.20 -13.51 -0.75
N GLN A 37 14.76 -13.06 -1.94
CA GLN A 37 15.27 -11.85 -2.58
C GLN A 37 14.56 -10.58 -2.12
N TRP A 38 13.26 -10.68 -1.79
CA TRP A 38 12.47 -9.56 -1.29
C TRP A 38 12.01 -9.84 0.14
N ARG A 39 12.47 -9.04 1.09
CA ARG A 39 12.07 -9.16 2.49
C ARG A 39 10.57 -8.89 2.69
N PHE A 40 10.05 -7.87 2.01
CA PHE A 40 8.63 -7.51 2.05
C PHE A 40 7.95 -7.85 0.72
N PRO A 41 6.67 -8.25 0.74
CA PRO A 41 5.95 -8.56 -0.48
C PRO A 41 5.80 -7.31 -1.34
N LYS A 42 5.69 -7.50 -2.63
CA LYS A 42 5.23 -6.49 -3.58
C LYS A 42 3.76 -6.74 -3.86
N ARG A 43 2.95 -5.69 -3.70
CA ARG A 43 1.50 -5.83 -3.87
C ARG A 43 1.05 -5.26 -5.21
N SER A 44 0.04 -5.90 -5.79
CA SER A 44 -0.71 -5.38 -6.92
C SER A 44 -2.20 -5.40 -6.61
N VAL A 45 -2.92 -4.44 -7.17
CA VAL A 45 -4.36 -4.26 -6.90
C VAL A 45 -5.08 -4.13 -8.23
N ASN A 46 -6.11 -4.94 -8.42
CA ASN A 46 -7.00 -4.88 -9.57
C ASN A 46 -8.35 -4.34 -9.15
N LEU A 47 -8.67 -3.13 -9.60
CA LEU A 47 -9.94 -2.43 -9.33
C LEU A 47 -10.84 -2.52 -10.55
N LYS A 48 -12.10 -2.87 -10.34
CA LYS A 48 -13.11 -3.00 -11.37
C LYS A 48 -14.22 -1.97 -11.15
N TYR A 49 -14.62 -1.33 -12.24
CA TYR A 49 -15.69 -0.35 -12.26
C TYR A 49 -16.65 -0.69 -13.40
N ASP A 50 -17.77 -1.34 -13.09
CA ASP A 50 -18.71 -1.83 -14.09
C ASP A 50 -19.76 -0.79 -14.49
N VAL A 51 -20.10 0.14 -13.60
CA VAL A 51 -21.08 1.20 -13.87
C VAL A 51 -20.55 2.52 -13.32
N LEU A 52 -20.19 3.41 -14.22
CA LEU A 52 -19.70 4.76 -13.89
C LEU A 52 -20.52 5.79 -14.65
N THR A 53 -20.84 6.89 -13.99
CA THR A 53 -21.34 8.10 -14.65
C THR A 53 -20.24 8.82 -15.42
N ALA A 54 -20.61 9.76 -16.29
CA ALA A 54 -19.62 10.57 -17.03
C ALA A 54 -18.68 11.36 -16.13
N SER A 55 -19.14 11.84 -14.96
CA SER A 55 -18.31 12.57 -14.01
C SER A 55 -17.32 11.65 -13.28
N GLU A 56 -17.73 10.46 -12.92
CA GLU A 56 -16.89 9.48 -12.22
C GLU A 56 -15.76 8.96 -13.11
N ILE A 57 -16.08 8.56 -14.36
CA ILE A 57 -15.04 8.14 -15.31
C ILE A 57 -14.08 9.29 -15.63
N GLN A 58 -14.58 10.54 -15.68
CA GLN A 58 -13.73 11.71 -15.91
C GLN A 58 -12.77 11.96 -14.72
N THR A 59 -13.21 11.71 -13.50
CA THR A 59 -12.34 11.80 -12.30
C THR A 59 -11.17 10.83 -12.38
N LEU A 60 -11.43 9.56 -12.70
CA LEU A 60 -10.38 8.55 -12.88
C LEU A 60 -9.46 8.88 -14.05
N TRP A 61 -10.02 9.36 -15.14
CA TRP A 61 -9.27 9.74 -16.33
C TRP A 61 -8.33 10.93 -16.08
N ASN A 62 -8.83 11.97 -15.41
CA ASN A 62 -8.03 13.14 -15.05
C ASN A 62 -6.91 12.76 -14.09
N PHE A 63 -7.19 11.87 -13.13
CA PHE A 63 -6.18 11.35 -12.23
C PHE A 63 -5.08 10.58 -12.99
N TYR A 64 -5.46 9.68 -13.90
CA TYR A 64 -4.52 8.93 -14.74
C TYR A 64 -3.61 9.87 -15.56
N ILE A 65 -4.19 10.88 -16.21
CA ILE A 65 -3.42 11.87 -16.99
C ILE A 65 -2.48 12.67 -16.08
N ALA A 66 -2.95 13.12 -14.91
CA ALA A 66 -2.15 13.85 -13.94
C ALA A 66 -0.98 13.00 -13.39
N ARG A 67 -1.10 11.68 -13.38
CA ARG A 67 -0.02 10.74 -13.01
C ARG A 67 0.86 10.38 -14.19
N ARG A 68 0.57 10.82 -15.41
CA ARG A 68 1.28 10.47 -16.66
C ARG A 68 1.39 8.95 -16.83
N GLY A 69 0.26 8.26 -16.70
CA GLY A 69 0.24 6.81 -16.75
C GLY A 69 1.00 6.17 -15.58
N ALA A 70 1.86 5.24 -15.88
CA ALA A 70 2.67 4.49 -14.89
C ALA A 70 3.86 5.27 -14.31
N LEU A 71 4.11 6.54 -14.75
CA LEU A 71 5.34 7.27 -14.41
C LEU A 71 5.36 7.73 -12.95
N LEU A 72 4.31 8.43 -12.51
CA LEU A 72 4.28 9.11 -11.21
C LEU A 72 3.53 8.29 -10.18
N PRO A 73 4.17 7.95 -9.03
CA PRO A 73 3.53 7.22 -7.96
C PRO A 73 2.53 8.09 -7.20
N PHE A 74 1.64 7.41 -6.46
CA PHE A 74 0.63 7.99 -5.59
C PHE A 74 0.37 7.06 -4.40
N TRP A 75 -0.29 7.59 -3.36
CA TRP A 75 -0.76 6.78 -2.24
C TRP A 75 -2.10 6.13 -2.57
N PHE A 76 -2.22 4.85 -2.27
CA PHE A 76 -3.47 4.10 -2.30
C PHE A 76 -3.74 3.58 -0.89
N PHE A 77 -4.95 3.79 -0.39
CA PHE A 77 -5.41 3.22 0.88
C PHE A 77 -6.37 2.08 0.60
N ASP A 78 -6.07 0.91 1.15
CA ASP A 78 -6.96 -0.24 1.06
C ASP A 78 -8.09 -0.12 2.09
N GLU A 79 -9.13 0.61 1.73
CA GLU A 79 -10.36 0.75 2.54
C GLU A 79 -11.38 -0.35 2.24
N TYR A 80 -11.05 -1.25 1.32
CA TYR A 80 -11.97 -2.25 0.78
C TYR A 80 -11.80 -3.61 1.42
N THR A 81 -10.58 -3.98 1.83
CA THR A 81 -10.31 -5.22 2.57
C THR A 81 -10.74 -5.06 4.04
N LYS A 82 -11.77 -5.81 4.41
CA LYS A 82 -12.40 -5.75 5.75
C LYS A 82 -12.61 -7.16 6.29
N ASP A 83 -12.74 -7.26 7.61
CA ASP A 83 -13.16 -8.50 8.27
C ASP A 83 -14.65 -8.81 8.00
N GLY A 84 -15.12 -9.97 8.46
CA GLY A 84 -16.51 -10.39 8.30
C GLY A 84 -17.54 -9.47 8.97
N SER A 85 -17.12 -8.52 9.81
CA SER A 85 -17.93 -7.51 10.50
C SER A 85 -17.83 -6.12 9.87
N GLY A 86 -17.03 -5.98 8.79
CA GLY A 86 -16.84 -4.71 8.08
C GLY A 86 -15.78 -3.80 8.71
N ASN A 87 -14.98 -4.29 9.66
CA ASN A 87 -13.90 -3.52 10.29
C ASN A 87 -12.57 -3.68 9.53
N PRO A 88 -11.62 -2.74 9.70
CA PRO A 88 -10.26 -2.90 9.19
C PRO A 88 -9.58 -4.16 9.74
N ILE A 89 -8.74 -4.78 8.93
CA ILE A 89 -8.00 -5.99 9.30
C ILE A 89 -6.67 -5.69 9.97
N ALA A 90 -6.10 -6.72 10.64
CA ALA A 90 -4.77 -6.64 11.22
C ALA A 90 -3.68 -6.85 10.14
N HIS A 91 -2.61 -6.09 10.25
CA HIS A 91 -1.40 -6.19 9.43
C HIS A 91 -0.21 -6.41 10.35
N THR A 92 0.72 -7.28 9.94
CA THR A 92 1.90 -7.64 10.73
C THR A 92 3.18 -7.42 9.93
N ASP A 93 4.25 -7.02 10.63
CA ASP A 93 5.59 -6.78 10.07
C ASP A 93 5.60 -5.83 8.85
N GLU A 94 4.72 -4.82 8.87
CA GLU A 94 4.67 -3.84 7.79
C GLU A 94 5.84 -2.86 7.88
N PHE A 95 6.48 -2.60 6.73
CA PHE A 95 7.64 -1.73 6.64
C PHE A 95 7.27 -0.26 6.87
N VAL A 96 7.93 0.39 7.81
CA VAL A 96 7.83 1.84 8.09
C VAL A 96 8.98 2.60 7.46
N GLY A 97 10.21 2.17 7.73
CA GLY A 97 11.40 2.86 7.28
C GLY A 97 12.69 2.25 7.83
N ARG A 98 13.79 3.01 7.70
CA ARG A 98 15.06 2.72 8.35
C ARG A 98 15.46 3.91 9.19
N GLY A 99 16.08 3.62 10.35
CA GLY A 99 16.72 4.65 11.17
C GLY A 99 17.87 5.31 10.41
N ASP A 100 18.09 6.58 10.70
CA ASP A 100 19.22 7.39 10.20
C ASP A 100 19.99 8.06 11.35
N GLY A 101 19.68 7.69 12.60
CA GLY A 101 20.26 8.26 13.82
C GLY A 101 19.80 9.69 14.15
N SER A 102 18.93 10.30 13.34
CA SER A 102 18.50 11.71 13.50
C SER A 102 16.99 11.90 13.44
N THR A 103 16.32 11.19 12.55
CA THR A 103 14.86 11.28 12.35
C THR A 103 14.11 10.55 13.46
N THR A 104 13.16 11.25 14.09
CA THR A 104 12.28 10.67 15.12
C THR A 104 10.86 10.43 14.65
N VAL A 105 10.40 11.11 13.58
CA VAL A 105 9.02 11.04 13.09
C VAL A 105 8.96 10.24 11.80
N PHE A 106 8.11 9.22 11.78
CA PHE A 106 7.90 8.37 10.61
C PHE A 106 6.41 8.24 10.29
N ASP A 107 6.09 8.23 9.00
CA ASP A 107 4.75 7.91 8.53
C ASP A 107 4.50 6.41 8.64
N LEU A 108 3.36 6.03 9.21
CA LEU A 108 2.95 4.63 9.25
C LEU A 108 2.46 4.17 7.86
N PRO A 109 2.60 2.87 7.56
CA PRO A 109 2.03 2.27 6.35
C PRO A 109 0.51 2.07 6.46
N GLY A 110 -0.19 3.00 7.12
CA GLY A 110 -1.62 2.91 7.34
C GLY A 110 -2.28 4.21 7.78
N LYS A 111 -3.60 4.21 7.77
CA LYS A 111 -4.43 5.26 8.37
C LYS A 111 -5.51 4.66 9.27
N THR A 112 -6.02 5.48 10.21
CA THR A 112 -7.01 5.03 11.21
C THR A 112 -6.51 3.78 11.95
N THR A 113 -5.21 3.78 12.27
CA THR A 113 -4.54 2.62 12.84
C THR A 113 -4.82 2.50 14.35
N SER A 114 -4.97 1.27 14.82
CA SER A 114 -5.17 0.89 16.22
C SER A 114 -4.33 -0.35 16.55
N ALA A 115 -4.28 -0.79 17.80
CA ALA A 115 -3.55 -1.97 18.26
C ALA A 115 -2.11 -2.01 17.70
N ARG A 116 -1.40 -0.89 17.84
CA ARG A 116 -0.07 -0.65 17.21
C ARG A 116 1.04 -1.19 18.08
N THR A 117 1.98 -1.93 17.49
CA THR A 117 3.24 -2.35 18.12
C THR A 117 4.39 -2.04 17.16
N MET A 118 5.34 -1.20 17.61
CA MET A 118 6.53 -0.87 16.82
C MET A 118 7.66 -1.84 17.12
N TYR A 119 8.48 -2.11 16.10
CA TYR A 119 9.66 -2.94 16.22
C TYR A 119 10.89 -2.25 15.60
N LEU A 120 12.03 -2.39 16.28
CA LEU A 120 13.37 -2.05 15.78
C LEU A 120 14.18 -3.34 15.64
N ASP A 121 14.50 -3.72 14.39
CA ASP A 121 15.15 -5.01 14.07
C ASP A 121 14.46 -6.23 14.72
N GLY A 122 13.13 -6.21 14.78
CA GLY A 122 12.32 -7.28 15.36
C GLY A 122 12.17 -7.24 16.88
N THR A 123 12.78 -6.25 17.57
CA THR A 123 12.57 -6.02 19.01
C THR A 123 11.51 -4.95 19.21
N SER A 124 10.50 -5.23 20.05
CA SER A 124 9.42 -4.28 20.33
C SER A 124 9.94 -3.01 21.00
N GLU A 125 9.45 -1.85 20.52
CA GLU A 125 9.80 -0.52 21.03
C GLU A 125 8.57 0.16 21.63
N ALA A 126 8.63 0.45 22.93
CA ALA A 126 7.54 1.09 23.66
C ALA A 126 7.68 2.62 23.77
N GLY A 127 8.88 3.15 23.50
CA GLY A 127 9.18 4.59 23.61
C GLY A 127 8.68 5.39 22.41
N VAL A 128 7.39 5.28 22.08
CA VAL A 128 6.79 5.93 20.91
C VAL A 128 5.44 6.58 21.24
N THR A 129 5.12 7.63 20.48
CA THR A 129 3.80 8.27 20.47
C THR A 129 3.21 8.24 19.07
N TYR A 130 1.88 8.22 18.99
CA TYR A 130 1.18 8.10 17.70
C TYR A 130 0.27 9.31 17.47
N GLN A 131 0.22 9.77 16.23
CA GLN A 131 -0.67 10.84 15.77
C GLN A 131 -1.45 10.34 14.54
N SER A 132 -2.76 10.54 14.54
CA SER A 132 -3.62 10.08 13.45
C SER A 132 -3.74 11.14 12.36
N GLY A 133 -3.59 10.72 11.10
CA GLY A 133 -3.85 11.53 9.91
C GLY A 133 -2.89 12.69 9.67
N THR A 134 -1.76 12.77 10.38
CA THR A 134 -0.78 13.88 10.27
C THR A 134 0.30 13.65 9.23
N GLY A 135 0.44 12.41 8.75
CA GLY A 135 1.43 12.02 7.76
C GLY A 135 1.06 12.35 6.31
N ASP A 136 2.01 12.09 5.41
CA ASP A 136 1.83 12.35 3.97
C ASP A 136 0.63 11.55 3.42
N GLY A 137 -0.27 12.27 2.75
CA GLY A 137 -1.51 11.73 2.21
C GLY A 137 -2.56 11.35 3.26
N GLY A 138 -2.41 11.79 4.53
CA GLY A 138 -3.34 11.48 5.62
C GLY A 138 -3.04 10.15 6.31
N ALA A 139 -1.80 9.66 6.21
CA ALA A 139 -1.34 8.54 7.02
C ALA A 139 -1.26 8.88 8.50
N ASP A 140 -1.29 7.88 9.34
CA ASP A 140 -0.92 8.05 10.74
C ASP A 140 0.60 8.18 10.87
N GLN A 141 1.07 8.80 11.95
CA GLN A 141 2.49 8.97 12.24
C GLN A 141 2.87 8.35 13.58
N VAL A 142 4.12 7.97 13.68
CA VAL A 142 4.78 7.59 14.92
C VAL A 142 5.95 8.54 15.20
N THR A 143 6.10 8.94 16.44
CA THR A 143 7.24 9.71 16.94
C THR A 143 7.97 8.88 17.98
N PHE A 144 9.25 8.60 17.75
CA PHE A 144 10.15 7.93 18.70
C PHE A 144 10.68 8.93 19.73
N ASN A 145 10.79 8.52 20.98
CA ASN A 145 11.42 9.34 22.04
C ASN A 145 12.91 9.59 21.76
N SER A 146 13.57 8.66 21.10
CA SER A 146 14.97 8.79 20.62
C SER A 146 15.04 8.30 19.17
N ALA A 147 15.82 9.00 18.34
CA ALA A 147 15.97 8.63 16.94
C ALA A 147 16.52 7.18 16.80
N PRO A 148 15.86 6.32 16.02
CA PRO A 148 16.39 4.98 15.73
C PRO A 148 17.76 5.08 15.08
N ALA A 149 18.73 4.27 15.56
CA ALA A 149 20.09 4.28 15.04
C ALA A 149 20.14 3.97 13.54
N ASP A 150 21.22 4.45 12.89
CA ASP A 150 21.42 4.29 11.45
C ASP A 150 21.38 2.81 11.03
N GLY A 151 20.65 2.55 9.94
CA GLY A 151 20.44 1.21 9.36
C GLY A 151 19.40 0.34 10.07
N LYS A 152 18.92 0.70 11.27
CA LYS A 152 17.90 -0.07 11.99
C LYS A 152 16.61 -0.16 11.18
N LEU A 153 16.11 -1.38 11.03
CA LEU A 153 14.84 -1.63 10.36
C LEU A 153 13.68 -1.30 11.29
N ILE A 154 12.74 -0.50 10.80
CA ILE A 154 11.53 -0.12 11.54
C ILE A 154 10.35 -0.83 10.90
N THR A 155 9.64 -1.65 11.68
CA THR A 155 8.41 -2.32 11.27
C THR A 155 7.30 -2.11 12.30
N VAL A 156 6.05 -2.35 11.89
CA VAL A 156 4.88 -2.15 12.72
C VAL A 156 3.83 -3.22 12.50
N ASP A 157 3.22 -3.68 13.61
CA ASP A 157 1.95 -4.38 13.60
C ASP A 157 0.84 -3.38 13.92
N PHE A 158 -0.26 -3.43 13.19
CA PHE A 158 -1.41 -2.57 13.45
C PHE A 158 -2.71 -3.14 12.88
N THR A 159 -3.84 -2.66 13.38
CA THR A 159 -5.16 -2.85 12.76
C THR A 159 -5.58 -1.52 12.13
N GLY A 160 -5.92 -1.51 10.84
CA GLY A 160 -6.22 -0.26 10.13
C GLY A 160 -6.31 -0.45 8.61
N TYR A 161 -6.37 0.66 7.89
CA TYR A 161 -6.35 0.66 6.42
C TYR A 161 -4.91 0.78 5.92
N LEU A 162 -4.47 -0.23 5.16
CA LEU A 162 -3.11 -0.29 4.65
C LEU A 162 -2.86 0.81 3.59
N ARG A 163 -1.75 1.52 3.73
CA ARG A 163 -1.28 2.53 2.78
C ARG A 163 -0.18 1.97 1.89
N LEU A 164 -0.41 1.97 0.60
CA LEU A 164 0.52 1.47 -0.40
C LEU A 164 0.99 2.60 -1.33
N LYS A 165 2.29 2.65 -1.61
CA LYS A 165 2.85 3.52 -2.64
C LYS A 165 2.70 2.84 -3.99
N MET A 166 1.69 3.23 -4.74
CA MET A 166 1.30 2.59 -5.99
C MET A 166 1.64 3.44 -7.21
N ARG A 167 1.68 2.82 -8.37
CA ARG A 167 1.61 3.41 -9.69
C ARG A 167 0.64 2.62 -10.54
N PHE A 168 0.18 3.17 -11.64
CA PHE A 168 -0.54 2.35 -12.63
C PHE A 168 0.39 1.24 -13.14
N ALA A 169 -0.15 0.06 -13.35
CA ALA A 169 0.62 -1.07 -13.85
C ALA A 169 1.06 -0.85 -15.29
N GLU A 170 0.22 -0.18 -16.09
CA GLU A 170 0.39 0.06 -17.52
C GLU A 170 0.22 1.54 -17.89
N ASP A 171 0.83 1.95 -19.00
CA ASP A 171 0.60 3.26 -19.65
C ASP A 171 -0.67 3.26 -20.50
N LYS A 172 -1.69 2.52 -20.07
CA LYS A 172 -2.96 2.36 -20.76
C LYS A 172 -4.11 2.37 -19.76
N LEU A 173 -5.08 3.23 -19.99
CA LEU A 173 -6.37 3.22 -19.32
C LEU A 173 -7.46 3.19 -20.39
N SER A 174 -8.28 2.16 -20.39
CA SER A 174 -9.42 2.04 -21.29
C SER A 174 -10.70 2.55 -20.62
N LYS A 175 -11.58 3.17 -21.38
CA LYS A 175 -12.97 3.42 -20.98
C LYS A 175 -13.89 2.84 -22.02
N GLU A 176 -14.83 2.04 -21.60
CA GLU A 176 -15.85 1.47 -22.48
C GLU A 176 -17.20 2.12 -22.16
N ASN A 177 -17.83 2.66 -23.18
CA ASN A 177 -19.19 3.18 -23.08
C ASN A 177 -20.13 2.04 -23.51
N PHE A 178 -20.85 1.45 -22.57
CA PHE A 178 -21.74 0.32 -22.82
C PHE A 178 -23.23 0.74 -22.88
N SER A 179 -23.54 1.98 -22.47
CA SER A 179 -24.88 2.55 -22.56
C SER A 179 -24.82 4.07 -22.59
N VAL A 180 -25.92 4.75 -22.90
CA VAL A 180 -25.96 6.21 -22.88
C VAL A 180 -25.52 6.73 -21.50
N ARG A 181 -24.40 7.46 -21.46
CA ARG A 181 -23.81 8.08 -20.25
C ARG A 181 -23.31 7.09 -19.19
N LEU A 182 -23.23 5.78 -19.49
CA LEU A 182 -22.69 4.79 -18.59
C LEU A 182 -21.40 4.18 -19.13
N TYR A 183 -20.41 4.07 -18.27
CA TYR A 183 -19.06 3.64 -18.61
C TYR A 183 -18.61 2.50 -17.71
N LYS A 184 -17.68 1.69 -18.20
CA LYS A 184 -16.94 0.74 -17.41
C LYS A 184 -15.44 0.88 -17.67
N THR A 185 -14.62 0.54 -16.68
CA THR A 185 -13.17 0.51 -16.77
C THR A 185 -12.58 -0.46 -15.75
N GLY A 186 -11.37 -0.92 -16.01
CA GLY A 186 -10.53 -1.64 -15.06
C GLY A 186 -9.25 -0.85 -14.80
N VAL A 187 -8.79 -0.84 -13.57
CA VAL A 187 -7.55 -0.18 -13.16
C VAL A 187 -6.66 -1.19 -12.45
N SER A 188 -5.49 -1.45 -13.01
CA SER A 188 -4.47 -2.27 -12.36
C SER A 188 -3.37 -1.37 -11.80
N LEU A 189 -3.10 -1.55 -10.52
CA LEU A 189 -2.08 -0.82 -9.76
C LEU A 189 -1.01 -1.79 -9.31
N ILE A 190 0.24 -1.31 -9.27
CA ILE A 190 1.37 -2.08 -8.79
C ILE A 190 2.18 -1.25 -7.80
N GLU A 191 2.58 -1.88 -6.70
CA GLU A 191 3.37 -1.24 -5.66
C GLU A 191 4.75 -0.85 -6.19
N ARG A 192 5.13 0.40 -5.92
CA ARG A 192 6.49 0.88 -6.10
C ARG A 192 7.22 0.76 -4.78
N LYS A 193 8.04 -0.28 -4.61
CA LYS A 193 8.87 -0.44 -3.41
C LYS A 193 9.73 0.79 -3.18
N GLN A 194 9.82 1.15 -1.92
CA GLN A 194 10.83 2.10 -1.45
C GLN A 194 12.14 1.31 -1.25
N ALA A 195 13.20 1.84 -1.79
CA ALA A 195 14.53 1.26 -1.63
C ALA A 195 15.05 1.57 -0.21
#